data_1ea37f864da0361a82a083b17191a7c8
#
_entry.id   1ea37f864da0361a82a083b17191a7c8
#
_cell.length_a   1.000
_cell.length_b   1.000
_cell.length_c   1.000
_cell.angle_alpha   90.00
_cell.angle_beta   90.00
_cell.angle_gamma   90.00
#
_symmetry.space_group_name_H-M   'P 1'
#
loop_
_entity.id
_entity.type
_entity.pdbx_description
1 polymer ?
#
loop_
_entity_poly.entity_id
_entity_poly.type
_entity_poly.pdbx_seq_one_letter_code
_entity_poly.pdbx_strand_id
1 'polypeptide(L)'
;MTPVNTRRGIGMTSARTRERLLQQLRDEGIHDERVLQALRDVPRHLFIDEALASRAYENTPLPIGYGQTISQPYIVARMTEALLSGDTQGRVSAAEGGTPRAARRLHRVLEIGTGSGYQAAVLAGLVDEVYTVERLEPLMKQARKRLRELGYRNVHVKLSAVGIGWPQHAPYDGILVAAAPVELPAALLEQLAPGGFLVAPVGGPAMQELRL
;
A
#
# COMPACT_ATOMS: atom_id res chain seq x y z
N MET A 1 1.27 9.91 22.34
CA MET A 1 1.23 10.87 21.19
C MET A 1 2.64 11.01 20.66
N THR A 2 2.92 10.60 19.43
CA THR A 2 4.25 10.82 18.81
C THR A 2 4.41 12.33 18.60
N PRO A 3 5.52 12.94 19.04
CA PRO A 3 5.72 14.38 18.87
C PRO A 3 5.59 14.79 17.40
N VAL A 4 4.90 15.88 17.14
CA VAL A 4 4.69 16.43 15.77
C VAL A 4 6.01 16.60 15.01
N ASN A 5 7.10 16.87 15.73
CA ASN A 5 8.44 17.02 15.17
C ASN A 5 9.02 15.72 14.56
N THR A 6 8.67 14.54 15.11
CA THR A 6 9.17 13.25 14.63
C THR A 6 8.57 12.90 13.25
N ARG A 7 7.33 13.31 12.99
CA ARG A 7 6.67 13.10 11.68
C ARG A 7 7.24 14.00 10.57
N ARG A 8 7.68 15.21 10.92
CA ARG A 8 8.24 16.17 9.95
C ARG A 8 9.63 15.77 9.46
N GLY A 9 10.41 15.09 10.30
CA GLY A 9 11.79 14.73 10.01
C GLY A 9 12.71 15.95 9.90
N ILE A 10 14.02 15.69 9.92
CA ILE A 10 15.09 16.70 9.73
C ILE A 10 16.16 16.13 8.78
N GLY A 11 16.94 16.98 8.13
CA GLY A 11 17.99 16.54 7.22
C GLY A 11 17.46 15.64 6.10
N MET A 12 17.98 14.42 5.99
CA MET A 12 17.59 13.43 4.97
C MET A 12 16.16 12.90 5.12
N THR A 13 15.51 13.11 6.27
CA THR A 13 14.10 12.76 6.49
C THR A 13 13.14 13.96 6.36
N SER A 14 13.67 15.13 5.97
CA SER A 14 12.93 16.38 5.89
C SER A 14 11.85 16.41 4.81
N ALA A 15 10.93 17.37 4.91
CA ALA A 15 9.93 17.62 3.89
C ALA A 15 10.56 17.86 2.51
N ARG A 16 11.69 18.57 2.42
CA ARG A 16 12.39 18.82 1.16
C ARG A 16 12.87 17.53 0.49
N THR A 17 13.42 16.57 1.26
CA THR A 17 13.86 15.28 0.72
C THR A 17 12.67 14.47 0.24
N ARG A 18 11.56 14.53 0.95
CA ARG A 18 10.30 13.90 0.56
C ARG A 18 9.76 14.47 -0.76
N GLU A 19 9.74 15.79 -0.91
CA GLU A 19 9.30 16.42 -2.17
C GLU A 19 10.17 16.03 -3.38
N ARG A 20 11.48 15.84 -3.19
CA ARG A 20 12.36 15.34 -4.25
C ARG A 20 11.95 13.93 -4.71
N LEU A 21 11.64 13.03 -3.76
CA LEU A 21 11.13 11.71 -4.09
C LEU A 21 9.81 11.82 -4.88
N LEU A 22 8.87 12.64 -4.42
CA LEU A 22 7.58 12.80 -5.11
C LEU A 22 7.75 13.35 -6.52
N GLN A 23 8.69 14.29 -6.73
CA GLN A 23 9.01 14.77 -8.08
C GLN A 23 9.58 13.65 -8.94
N GLN A 24 10.51 12.84 -8.42
CA GLN A 24 11.04 11.67 -9.12
C GLN A 24 9.91 10.70 -9.51
N LEU A 25 8.96 10.44 -8.62
CA LEU A 25 7.82 9.55 -8.90
C LEU A 25 6.93 10.10 -10.04
N ARG A 26 6.71 11.43 -10.08
CA ARG A 26 6.01 12.08 -11.20
C ARG A 26 6.76 11.90 -12.51
N ASP A 27 8.06 12.11 -12.51
CA ASP A 27 8.92 11.96 -13.69
C ASP A 27 8.94 10.50 -14.17
N GLU A 28 8.76 9.53 -13.27
CA GLU A 28 8.62 8.10 -13.55
C GLU A 28 7.18 7.68 -13.92
N GLY A 29 6.23 8.61 -14.02
CA GLY A 29 4.89 8.37 -14.55
C GLY A 29 3.80 8.09 -13.50
N ILE A 30 4.00 8.48 -12.24
CA ILE A 30 2.91 8.49 -11.24
C ILE A 30 2.16 9.81 -11.35
N HIS A 31 0.86 9.75 -11.66
CA HIS A 31 0.05 10.92 -11.97
C HIS A 31 -1.12 11.16 -10.99
N ASP A 32 -1.51 10.17 -10.19
CA ASP A 32 -2.59 10.35 -9.24
C ASP A 32 -2.13 11.19 -8.04
N GLU A 33 -2.57 12.44 -7.99
CA GLU A 33 -2.21 13.37 -6.91
C GLU A 33 -2.69 12.91 -5.53
N ARG A 34 -3.74 12.08 -5.45
CA ARG A 34 -4.18 11.48 -4.16
C ARG A 34 -3.11 10.54 -3.63
N VAL A 35 -2.51 9.74 -4.52
CA VAL A 35 -1.41 8.81 -4.17
C VAL A 35 -0.18 9.59 -3.74
N LEU A 36 0.22 10.61 -4.51
CA LEU A 36 1.36 11.46 -4.19
C LEU A 36 1.16 12.19 -2.86
N GLN A 37 -0.06 12.66 -2.59
CA GLN A 37 -0.39 13.29 -1.30
C GLN A 37 -0.31 12.28 -0.14
N ALA A 38 -0.83 11.06 -0.31
CA ALA A 38 -0.72 10.02 0.71
C ALA A 38 0.75 9.68 1.02
N LEU A 39 1.61 9.56 -0.01
CA LEU A 39 3.04 9.34 0.18
C LEU A 39 3.74 10.54 0.85
N ARG A 40 3.27 11.77 0.60
CA ARG A 40 3.76 12.98 1.28
C ARG A 40 3.45 12.94 2.77
N ASP A 41 2.24 12.52 3.14
CA ASP A 41 1.73 12.58 4.51
C ASP A 41 2.24 11.44 5.39
N VAL A 42 2.50 10.27 4.78
CA VAL A 42 2.99 9.10 5.51
C VAL A 42 4.51 9.18 5.70
N PRO A 43 5.01 9.31 6.93
CA PRO A 43 6.44 9.48 7.21
C PRO A 43 7.19 8.14 7.08
N ARG A 44 7.61 7.78 5.86
CA ARG A 44 8.23 6.49 5.54
C ARG A 44 9.40 6.13 6.47
N HIS A 45 10.19 7.12 6.91
CA HIS A 45 11.32 6.91 7.81
C HIS A 45 10.92 6.33 9.19
N LEU A 46 9.65 6.43 9.59
CA LEU A 46 9.14 5.81 10.80
C LEU A 46 8.72 4.33 10.62
N PHE A 47 8.80 3.81 9.39
CA PHE A 47 8.45 2.42 9.05
C PHE A 47 9.66 1.51 8.82
N ILE A 48 10.86 2.02 9.01
CA ILE A 48 12.14 1.30 8.88
C ILE A 48 12.96 1.44 10.15
N ASP A 49 14.09 0.73 10.20
CA ASP A 49 15.07 0.88 11.29
C ASP A 49 15.66 2.29 11.29
N GLU A 50 15.90 2.85 12.48
CA GLU A 50 16.45 4.19 12.62
C GLU A 50 17.82 4.33 11.95
N ALA A 51 18.64 3.28 11.94
CA ALA A 51 19.94 3.25 11.26
C ALA A 51 19.81 3.47 9.73
N LEU A 52 18.66 3.18 9.16
CA LEU A 52 18.37 3.36 7.74
C LEU A 52 17.53 4.62 7.44
N ALA A 53 17.15 5.39 8.46
CA ALA A 53 16.24 6.52 8.31
C ALA A 53 16.72 7.56 7.27
N SER A 54 18.02 7.77 7.14
CA SER A 54 18.61 8.67 6.13
C SER A 54 18.34 8.24 4.69
N ARG A 55 18.10 6.95 4.47
CA ARG A 55 17.80 6.33 3.16
C ARG A 55 16.32 6.16 2.88
N ALA A 56 15.44 6.52 3.83
CA ALA A 56 14.01 6.27 3.75
C ALA A 56 13.34 6.81 2.48
N TYR A 57 13.87 7.88 1.93
CA TYR A 57 13.33 8.57 0.75
C TYR A 57 14.14 8.34 -0.52
N GLU A 58 15.06 7.37 -0.51
CA GLU A 58 15.62 6.79 -1.74
C GLU A 58 14.54 5.95 -2.45
N ASN A 59 14.49 6.00 -3.78
CA ASN A 59 13.55 5.19 -4.55
C ASN A 59 14.04 3.74 -4.70
N THR A 60 14.30 3.09 -3.58
CA THR A 60 14.81 1.71 -3.48
C THR A 60 14.09 0.93 -2.37
N PRO A 61 14.01 -0.41 -2.43
CA PRO A 61 13.58 -1.22 -1.30
C PRO A 61 14.64 -1.18 -0.19
N LEU A 62 14.20 -1.28 1.06
CA LEU A 62 15.09 -1.32 2.24
C LEU A 62 14.73 -2.51 3.14
N PRO A 63 15.70 -3.12 3.83
CA PRO A 63 15.43 -4.24 4.73
C PRO A 63 14.62 -3.80 5.95
N ILE A 64 13.70 -4.67 6.39
CA ILE A 64 12.89 -4.52 7.60
C ILE A 64 13.06 -5.68 8.58
N GLY A 65 14.08 -6.51 8.37
CA GLY A 65 14.33 -7.73 9.14
C GLY A 65 13.61 -8.96 8.57
N TYR A 66 13.95 -10.12 9.11
CA TYR A 66 13.37 -11.42 8.75
C TYR A 66 13.44 -11.75 7.26
N GLY A 67 14.46 -11.25 6.54
CA GLY A 67 14.58 -11.42 5.09
C GLY A 67 13.53 -10.68 4.28
N GLN A 68 12.81 -9.73 4.88
CA GLN A 68 11.78 -8.92 4.22
C GLN A 68 12.25 -7.49 3.98
N THR A 69 11.60 -6.81 3.05
CA THR A 69 11.87 -5.41 2.70
C THR A 69 10.61 -4.57 2.72
N ILE A 70 10.76 -3.29 3.02
CA ILE A 70 9.77 -2.29 2.63
C ILE A 70 9.92 -2.05 1.13
N SER A 71 8.82 -2.13 0.38
CA SER A 71 8.84 -1.97 -1.08
C SER A 71 9.40 -0.61 -1.51
N GLN A 72 10.02 -0.57 -2.68
CA GLN A 72 10.45 0.66 -3.33
C GLN A 72 9.28 1.67 -3.39
N PRO A 73 9.52 2.96 -3.11
CA PRO A 73 8.47 3.98 -3.18
C PRO A 73 7.69 4.02 -4.48
N TYR A 74 8.37 3.85 -5.62
CA TYR A 74 7.70 3.75 -6.93
C TYR A 74 6.70 2.59 -6.99
N ILE A 75 7.08 1.42 -6.50
CA ILE A 75 6.19 0.23 -6.49
C ILE A 75 4.97 0.48 -5.60
N VAL A 76 5.17 1.06 -4.41
CA VAL A 76 4.06 1.45 -3.52
C VAL A 76 3.11 2.42 -4.23
N ALA A 77 3.65 3.46 -4.87
CA ALA A 77 2.88 4.44 -5.62
C ALA A 77 2.12 3.79 -6.77
N ARG A 78 2.80 3.00 -7.59
CA ARG A 78 2.24 2.38 -8.80
C ARG A 78 1.13 1.37 -8.49
N MET A 79 1.34 0.53 -7.46
CA MET A 79 0.32 -0.43 -7.02
C MET A 79 -0.91 0.29 -6.46
N THR A 80 -0.70 1.34 -5.67
CA THR A 80 -1.79 2.15 -5.12
C THR A 80 -2.55 2.87 -6.24
N GLU A 81 -1.84 3.48 -7.20
CA GLU A 81 -2.44 4.13 -8.36
C GLU A 81 -3.24 3.15 -9.22
N ALA A 82 -2.70 1.96 -9.50
CA ALA A 82 -3.38 0.91 -10.23
C ALA A 82 -4.67 0.46 -9.52
N LEU A 83 -4.63 0.28 -8.20
CA LEU A 83 -5.80 -0.09 -7.40
C LEU A 83 -6.89 0.98 -7.48
N LEU A 84 -6.52 2.27 -7.40
CA LEU A 84 -7.46 3.39 -7.51
C LEU A 84 -7.95 3.63 -8.94
N SER A 85 -7.12 3.30 -9.96
CA SER A 85 -7.47 3.45 -11.39
C SER A 85 -8.52 2.43 -11.82
N GLY A 86 -8.56 1.26 -11.21
CA GLY A 86 -9.64 0.30 -11.41
C GLY A 86 -11.02 0.92 -11.18
N ASP A 87 -11.12 1.84 -10.21
CA ASP A 87 -12.32 2.64 -9.97
C ASP A 87 -12.66 3.60 -11.15
N THR A 88 -11.67 4.01 -11.95
CA THR A 88 -11.87 4.93 -13.09
C THR A 88 -12.14 4.22 -14.43
N GLN A 89 -11.72 2.95 -14.61
CA GLN A 89 -11.98 2.20 -15.83
C GLN A 89 -13.46 1.85 -16.01
N GLY A 90 -14.22 1.75 -14.94
CA GLY A 90 -15.69 1.73 -14.99
C GLY A 90 -16.32 2.98 -15.63
N ARG A 91 -15.53 4.04 -15.85
CA ARG A 91 -15.97 5.27 -16.55
C ARG A 91 -15.85 5.18 -18.08
N VAL A 92 -14.94 4.37 -18.61
CA VAL A 92 -14.68 4.31 -20.05
C VAL A 92 -15.69 3.41 -20.76
N SER A 93 -16.28 2.45 -20.05
CA SER A 93 -17.37 1.61 -20.58
C SER A 93 -18.72 2.35 -20.70
N ALA A 94 -18.82 3.59 -20.22
CA ALA A 94 -20.01 4.42 -20.35
C ALA A 94 -20.10 5.19 -21.69
N ALA A 95 -19.35 4.77 -22.72
CA ALA A 95 -19.45 5.34 -24.07
C ALA A 95 -20.80 5.07 -24.77
N GLU A 96 -21.74 4.38 -24.11
CA GLU A 96 -23.12 4.17 -24.59
C GLU A 96 -24.14 4.80 -23.63
N GLY A 97 -24.13 6.13 -23.49
CA GLY A 97 -25.28 6.90 -22.99
C GLY A 97 -25.61 6.81 -21.50
N GLY A 98 -24.73 6.23 -20.67
CA GLY A 98 -24.90 6.19 -19.21
C GLY A 98 -24.38 7.45 -18.53
N THR A 99 -25.11 7.97 -17.54
CA THR A 99 -24.61 9.05 -16.66
C THR A 99 -23.27 8.67 -16.04
N PRO A 100 -22.26 9.59 -16.02
CA PRO A 100 -20.96 9.32 -15.39
C PRO A 100 -21.19 8.89 -13.93
N ARG A 101 -20.90 7.64 -13.63
CA ARG A 101 -20.92 7.17 -12.24
C ARG A 101 -19.83 7.92 -11.49
N ALA A 102 -20.20 8.65 -10.43
CA ALA A 102 -19.22 9.32 -9.58
C ALA A 102 -18.15 8.31 -9.16
N ALA A 103 -16.87 8.73 -9.11
CA ALA A 103 -15.78 7.87 -8.69
C ALA A 103 -16.16 7.22 -7.36
N ARG A 104 -16.33 5.90 -7.37
CA ARG A 104 -16.67 5.14 -6.18
C ARG A 104 -15.42 5.11 -5.30
N ARG A 105 -15.51 5.73 -4.13
CA ARG A 105 -14.46 5.58 -3.13
C ARG A 105 -14.40 4.10 -2.70
N LEU A 106 -13.21 3.51 -2.71
CA LEU A 106 -13.03 2.17 -2.18
C LEU A 106 -13.31 2.19 -0.67
N HIS A 107 -14.23 1.36 -0.21
CA HIS A 107 -14.56 1.27 1.22
C HIS A 107 -13.61 0.33 1.95
N ARG A 108 -13.44 -0.89 1.44
CA ARG A 108 -12.64 -1.94 2.07
C ARG A 108 -11.55 -2.42 1.13
N VAL A 109 -10.32 -2.33 1.60
CA VAL A 109 -9.15 -2.86 0.88
C VAL A 109 -8.45 -3.90 1.74
N LEU A 110 -8.09 -5.03 1.13
CA LEU A 110 -7.24 -6.05 1.72
C LEU A 110 -5.82 -5.91 1.20
N GLU A 111 -4.85 -5.87 2.10
CA GLU A 111 -3.42 -5.99 1.80
C GLU A 111 -2.90 -7.36 2.22
N ILE A 112 -2.16 -8.02 1.35
CA ILE A 112 -1.44 -9.26 1.64
C ILE A 112 0.04 -8.94 1.79
N GLY A 113 0.59 -9.13 3.00
CA GLY A 113 1.97 -8.80 3.33
C GLY A 113 2.09 -7.43 4.00
N THR A 114 1.69 -7.33 5.27
CA THR A 114 1.77 -6.08 6.06
C THR A 114 3.19 -5.52 6.14
N GLY A 115 4.20 -6.40 6.29
CA GLY A 115 5.60 -6.03 6.45
C GLY A 115 5.79 -4.98 7.56
N SER A 116 6.30 -3.81 7.18
CA SER A 116 6.48 -2.68 8.11
C SER A 116 5.17 -1.95 8.46
N GLY A 117 4.10 -2.13 7.69
CA GLY A 117 2.84 -1.40 7.76
C GLY A 117 2.80 -0.11 6.91
N TYR A 118 3.82 0.14 6.09
CA TYR A 118 3.91 1.37 5.30
C TYR A 118 2.85 1.45 4.21
N GLN A 119 2.67 0.39 3.41
CA GLN A 119 1.66 0.34 2.36
C GLN A 119 0.24 0.46 2.96
N ALA A 120 -0.03 -0.23 4.09
CA ALA A 120 -1.29 -0.09 4.82
C ALA A 120 -1.53 1.36 5.28
N ALA A 121 -0.49 2.05 5.75
CA ALA A 121 -0.59 3.45 6.16
C ALA A 121 -0.89 4.40 4.97
N VAL A 122 -0.30 4.14 3.80
CA VAL A 122 -0.60 4.88 2.56
C VAL A 122 -2.05 4.67 2.16
N LEU A 123 -2.52 3.42 2.13
CA LEU A 123 -3.91 3.08 1.81
C LEU A 123 -4.91 3.71 2.80
N ALA A 124 -4.56 3.79 4.09
CA ALA A 124 -5.43 4.33 5.14
C ALA A 124 -5.88 5.78 4.90
N GLY A 125 -5.09 6.56 4.15
CA GLY A 125 -5.46 7.92 3.74
C GLY A 125 -6.40 7.99 2.53
N LEU A 126 -6.60 6.86 1.85
CA LEU A 126 -7.26 6.80 0.54
C LEU A 126 -8.58 6.03 0.56
N VAL A 127 -8.76 5.15 1.55
CA VAL A 127 -9.92 4.26 1.67
C VAL A 127 -10.52 4.33 3.07
N ASP A 128 -11.73 3.79 3.26
CA ASP A 128 -12.39 3.86 4.57
C ASP A 128 -11.78 2.88 5.56
N GLU A 129 -11.55 1.61 5.16
CA GLU A 129 -11.01 0.55 6.00
C GLU A 129 -9.93 -0.25 5.27
N VAL A 130 -8.81 -0.46 5.92
CA VAL A 130 -7.71 -1.30 5.45
C VAL A 130 -7.61 -2.54 6.33
N TYR A 131 -7.71 -3.70 5.72
CA TYR A 131 -7.43 -4.98 6.34
C TYR A 131 -6.09 -5.47 5.81
N THR A 132 -5.16 -5.83 6.69
CA THR A 132 -3.84 -6.29 6.27
C THR A 132 -3.44 -7.55 7.02
N VAL A 133 -2.88 -8.50 6.29
CA VAL A 133 -2.46 -9.79 6.83
C VAL A 133 -0.96 -10.00 6.68
N GLU A 134 -0.34 -10.55 7.71
CA GLU A 134 1.09 -10.85 7.75
C GLU A 134 1.30 -12.29 8.25
N ARG A 135 2.23 -13.02 7.64
CA ARG A 135 2.59 -14.38 8.01
C ARG A 135 3.63 -14.47 9.12
N LEU A 136 4.47 -13.45 9.25
CA LEU A 136 5.54 -13.38 10.23
C LEU A 136 5.06 -12.65 11.49
N GLU A 137 4.82 -13.38 12.54
CA GLU A 137 4.28 -12.84 13.79
C GLU A 137 5.08 -11.64 14.35
N PRO A 138 6.43 -11.66 14.34
CA PRO A 138 7.22 -10.51 14.80
C PRO A 138 6.96 -9.24 13.99
N LEU A 139 6.88 -9.33 12.65
CA LEU A 139 6.55 -8.20 11.78
C LEU A 139 5.13 -7.70 12.03
N MET A 140 4.18 -8.63 12.12
CA MET A 140 2.78 -8.30 12.43
C MET A 140 2.67 -7.52 13.74
N LYS A 141 3.34 -7.95 14.82
CA LYS A 141 3.33 -7.27 16.11
C LYS A 141 3.95 -5.86 16.02
N GLN A 142 5.08 -5.73 15.33
CA GLN A 142 5.75 -4.45 15.12
C GLN A 142 4.90 -3.48 14.29
N ALA A 143 4.34 -3.92 13.17
CA ALA A 143 3.47 -3.12 12.33
C ALA A 143 2.21 -2.65 13.07
N ARG A 144 1.53 -3.56 13.78
CA ARG A 144 0.35 -3.24 14.60
C ARG A 144 0.64 -2.18 15.65
N LYS A 145 1.78 -2.31 16.37
CA LYS A 145 2.22 -1.32 17.36
C LYS A 145 2.45 0.03 16.69
N ARG A 146 3.24 0.06 15.63
CA ARG A 146 3.61 1.27 14.89
C ARG A 146 2.39 2.01 14.34
N LEU A 147 1.50 1.30 13.65
CA LEU A 147 0.28 1.87 13.08
C LEU A 147 -0.62 2.50 14.16
N ARG A 148 -0.77 1.81 15.30
CA ARG A 148 -1.54 2.34 16.45
C ARG A 148 -0.88 3.60 17.03
N GLU A 149 0.44 3.61 17.23
CA GLU A 149 1.20 4.76 17.77
C GLU A 149 1.17 5.96 16.83
N LEU A 150 1.15 5.72 15.51
CA LEU A 150 1.01 6.74 14.49
C LEU A 150 -0.46 7.18 14.26
N GLY A 151 -1.43 6.55 14.94
CA GLY A 151 -2.82 6.98 14.93
C GLY A 151 -3.65 6.49 13.75
N TYR A 152 -3.20 5.47 13.01
CA TYR A 152 -3.99 4.82 11.95
C TYR A 152 -5.06 3.92 12.58
N ARG A 153 -6.28 4.42 12.73
CA ARG A 153 -7.37 3.72 13.42
C ARG A 153 -8.23 2.85 12.50
N ASN A 154 -8.17 3.10 11.20
CA ASN A 154 -8.87 2.36 10.16
C ASN A 154 -8.01 1.27 9.52
N VAL A 155 -6.91 0.86 10.19
CA VAL A 155 -6.06 -0.25 9.75
C VAL A 155 -6.17 -1.41 10.73
N HIS A 156 -6.65 -2.55 10.23
CA HIS A 156 -6.80 -3.79 10.96
C HIS A 156 -5.71 -4.77 10.55
N VAL A 157 -4.92 -5.24 11.52
CA VAL A 157 -3.77 -6.13 11.26
C VAL A 157 -4.03 -7.50 11.85
N LYS A 158 -3.83 -8.57 11.04
CA LYS A 158 -4.02 -9.97 11.46
C LYS A 158 -2.82 -10.83 11.09
N LEU A 159 -2.49 -11.76 11.97
CA LEU A 159 -1.61 -12.88 11.62
C LEU A 159 -2.41 -13.87 10.76
N SER A 160 -1.93 -14.16 9.56
CA SER A 160 -2.55 -15.13 8.66
C SER A 160 -1.47 -15.93 7.91
N ALA A 161 -1.70 -17.21 7.74
CA ALA A 161 -0.90 -18.02 6.84
C ALA A 161 -1.07 -17.54 5.39
N VAL A 162 -0.08 -17.82 4.57
CA VAL A 162 0.02 -17.33 3.18
C VAL A 162 -1.21 -17.72 2.37
N GLY A 163 -1.76 -16.76 1.63
CA GLY A 163 -2.73 -17.00 0.55
C GLY A 163 -4.19 -17.10 0.97
N ILE A 164 -4.50 -17.04 2.27
CA ILE A 164 -5.88 -17.17 2.75
C ILE A 164 -6.63 -15.83 2.76
N GLY A 165 -5.89 -14.71 2.84
CA GLY A 165 -6.52 -13.39 3.00
C GLY A 165 -7.23 -13.24 4.36
N TRP A 166 -8.39 -12.55 4.33
CA TRP A 166 -9.20 -12.35 5.52
C TRP A 166 -10.71 -12.50 5.20
N PRO A 167 -11.20 -13.74 4.99
CA PRO A 167 -12.57 -13.99 4.52
C PRO A 167 -13.67 -13.40 5.39
N GLN A 168 -13.44 -13.26 6.70
CA GLN A 168 -14.44 -12.77 7.66
C GLN A 168 -14.86 -11.31 7.42
N HIS A 169 -14.08 -10.55 6.65
CA HIS A 169 -14.37 -9.16 6.31
C HIS A 169 -14.61 -8.93 4.82
N ALA A 170 -14.61 -10.01 4.03
CA ALA A 170 -15.00 -9.97 2.62
C ALA A 170 -16.49 -9.56 2.48
N PRO A 171 -16.90 -9.01 1.33
CA PRO A 171 -16.09 -8.75 0.15
C PRO A 171 -15.27 -7.45 0.24
N TYR A 172 -14.16 -7.41 -0.51
CA TYR A 172 -13.28 -6.23 -0.62
C TYR A 172 -13.45 -5.52 -1.96
N ASP A 173 -13.47 -4.20 -1.95
CA ASP A 173 -13.50 -3.39 -3.17
C ASP A 173 -12.15 -3.46 -3.92
N GLY A 174 -11.07 -3.70 -3.18
CA GLY A 174 -9.74 -3.87 -3.73
C GLY A 174 -8.88 -4.81 -2.91
N ILE A 175 -7.99 -5.55 -3.58
CA ILE A 175 -6.97 -6.39 -2.95
C ILE A 175 -5.61 -5.99 -3.50
N LEU A 176 -4.67 -5.66 -2.62
CA LEU A 176 -3.30 -5.33 -2.95
C LEU A 176 -2.37 -6.40 -2.37
N VAL A 177 -1.62 -7.09 -3.24
CA VAL A 177 -0.67 -8.13 -2.83
C VAL A 177 0.72 -7.52 -2.79
N ALA A 178 1.22 -7.18 -1.61
CA ALA A 178 2.56 -6.59 -1.41
C ALA A 178 3.69 -7.65 -1.41
N ALA A 179 3.33 -8.93 -1.40
CA ALA A 179 4.25 -10.04 -1.62
C ALA A 179 4.18 -10.47 -3.09
N ALA A 180 5.27 -10.97 -3.65
CA ALA A 180 5.30 -11.47 -5.02
C ALA A 180 5.06 -12.98 -5.05
N PRO A 181 3.81 -13.46 -5.17
CA PRO A 181 3.54 -14.87 -5.32
C PRO A 181 3.89 -15.34 -6.74
N VAL A 182 4.29 -16.60 -6.86
CA VAL A 182 4.48 -17.24 -8.18
C VAL A 182 3.12 -17.34 -8.91
N GLU A 183 2.08 -17.66 -8.15
CA GLU A 183 0.69 -17.74 -8.62
C GLU A 183 -0.25 -17.06 -7.61
N LEU A 184 -1.30 -16.42 -8.14
CA LEU A 184 -2.32 -15.79 -7.30
C LEU A 184 -3.24 -16.88 -6.70
N PRO A 185 -3.38 -16.96 -5.37
CA PRO A 185 -4.31 -17.88 -4.74
C PRO A 185 -5.76 -17.55 -5.13
N ALA A 186 -6.51 -18.55 -5.64
CA ALA A 186 -7.92 -18.40 -6.01
C ALA A 186 -8.78 -17.85 -4.86
N ALA A 187 -8.46 -18.25 -3.62
CA ALA A 187 -9.13 -17.75 -2.42
C ALA A 187 -9.10 -16.22 -2.24
N LEU A 188 -8.18 -15.51 -2.88
CA LEU A 188 -8.17 -14.04 -2.87
C LEU A 188 -9.19 -13.47 -3.85
N LEU A 189 -9.37 -14.11 -5.01
CA LEU A 189 -10.36 -13.70 -6.01
C LEU A 189 -11.79 -13.88 -5.47
N GLU A 190 -12.04 -14.94 -4.70
CA GLU A 190 -13.32 -15.19 -4.04
C GLU A 190 -13.69 -14.13 -2.98
N GLN A 191 -12.70 -13.37 -2.51
CA GLN A 191 -12.91 -12.29 -1.53
C GLN A 191 -13.11 -10.92 -2.18
N LEU A 192 -13.06 -10.80 -3.51
CA LEU A 192 -13.36 -9.56 -4.21
C LEU A 192 -14.87 -9.29 -4.28
N ALA A 193 -15.24 -8.04 -4.12
CA ALA A 193 -16.57 -7.58 -4.44
C ALA A 193 -16.80 -7.64 -5.96
N PRO A 194 -18.04 -7.80 -6.43
CA PRO A 194 -18.35 -7.66 -7.86
C PRO A 194 -17.83 -6.31 -8.40
N GLY A 195 -16.97 -6.36 -9.41
CA GLY A 195 -16.29 -5.18 -9.95
C GLY A 195 -15.16 -4.64 -9.09
N GLY A 196 -14.68 -5.41 -8.12
CA GLY A 196 -13.47 -5.12 -7.34
C GLY A 196 -12.20 -5.43 -8.13
N PHE A 197 -11.07 -4.87 -7.69
CA PHE A 197 -9.79 -4.99 -8.38
C PHE A 197 -8.74 -5.65 -7.49
N LEU A 198 -7.90 -6.48 -8.10
CA LEU A 198 -6.74 -7.07 -7.44
C LEU A 198 -5.46 -6.61 -8.15
N VAL A 199 -4.54 -6.05 -7.39
CA VAL A 199 -3.21 -5.64 -7.86
C VAL A 199 -2.15 -6.52 -7.23
N ALA A 200 -1.34 -7.18 -8.04
CA ALA A 200 -0.26 -8.03 -7.57
C ALA A 200 0.94 -7.98 -8.50
N PRO A 201 2.18 -7.98 -7.98
CA PRO A 201 3.35 -8.35 -8.74
C PRO A 201 3.35 -9.87 -8.91
N VAL A 202 3.26 -10.37 -10.13
CA VAL A 202 3.26 -11.81 -10.45
C VAL A 202 4.51 -12.15 -11.25
N GLY A 203 5.19 -13.21 -10.87
CA GLY A 203 6.38 -13.69 -11.58
C GLY A 203 7.45 -14.26 -10.68
N GLY A 204 8.51 -14.76 -11.31
CA GLY A 204 9.68 -15.34 -10.63
C GLY A 204 10.70 -14.26 -10.19
N PRO A 205 11.79 -14.68 -9.52
CA PRO A 205 12.82 -13.77 -9.02
C PRO A 205 13.50 -12.91 -10.10
N ALA A 206 13.52 -13.40 -11.35
CA ALA A 206 14.19 -12.70 -12.45
C ALA A 206 13.33 -11.63 -13.12
N MET A 207 12.01 -11.78 -13.10
CA MET A 207 11.09 -10.83 -13.72
C MET A 207 9.70 -10.93 -13.07
N GLN A 208 9.16 -9.78 -12.72
CA GLN A 208 7.81 -9.66 -12.17
C GLN A 208 7.03 -8.64 -12.99
N GLU A 209 5.77 -8.97 -13.28
CA GLU A 209 4.82 -8.08 -13.93
C GLU A 209 3.77 -7.64 -12.91
N LEU A 210 3.46 -6.35 -12.91
CA LEU A 210 2.32 -5.85 -12.15
C LEU A 210 1.05 -6.19 -12.93
N ARG A 211 0.19 -7.03 -12.34
CA ARG A 211 -1.12 -7.40 -12.89
C ARG A 211 -2.25 -6.73 -12.13
N LEU A 212 -3.25 -6.32 -12.88
CA LEU A 212 -4.53 -5.77 -12.41
C LEU A 212 -5.65 -6.69 -12.85
#